data_1897f5c3ac6ce82dbe3ebdc26241c553
#
_entry.id   1897f5c3ac6ce82dbe3ebdc26241c553
#
_cell.length_a   1.000
_cell.length_b   1.000
_cell.length_c   1.000
_cell.angle_alpha   90.00
_cell.angle_beta   90.00
_cell.angle_gamma   90.00
#
_symmetry.space_group_name_H-M   'P 1'
#
loop_
_entity.id
_entity.type
_entity.pdbx_description
1 polymer ?
#
loop_
_entity_poly.entity_id
_entity_poly.type
_entity_poly.pdbx_seq_one_letter_code
_entity_poly.pdbx_strand_id
1 'polypeptide(L)'
;MTAADALSAGRGTQDIPARPEASGVPALSIDGVSHSYGPRQALIDIGFTVPPASFTALLGLNGAGKSTLFSLITRLFGIQDGHIGIFGHDIAQAPGEALRLLGVVFQPRTLDLDLSVIQNLLYHAALHGIKRREARERSREVLARIGLADRANSKVRDLSGGQMRRLEIARALLHRPRLLLLDEATVGLDVKARADILNHVRRLVTEQGISVLWATHLFDEIGASDDLVVLHQGQVLAQGKVAQVIADAGGSDINTAFMRLTGATAPAGGATS
;
A
#
# COMPACT_ATOMS: atom_id res chain seq x y z
N MET A 1 2.00 56.90 28.40
CA MET A 1 1.61 55.48 28.57
C MET A 1 1.01 55.01 27.26
N THR A 2 1.85 54.44 26.49
CA THR A 2 1.65 54.09 25.08
C THR A 2 1.08 52.68 24.95
N ALA A 3 0.08 52.56 24.10
CA ALA A 3 -0.56 51.31 23.72
C ALA A 3 0.38 50.51 22.80
N ALA A 4 1.16 49.60 23.38
CA ALA A 4 2.03 48.69 22.63
C ALA A 4 2.33 47.43 23.47
N ASP A 5 1.29 46.69 23.92
CA ASP A 5 1.50 45.40 24.58
C ASP A 5 0.21 44.58 24.50
N ALA A 6 -0.15 44.09 23.33
CA ALA A 6 -1.18 43.05 23.17
C ALA A 6 -1.14 42.43 21.76
N LEU A 7 -0.03 41.81 21.35
CA LEU A 7 0.02 40.96 20.14
C LEU A 7 1.11 39.89 20.31
N SER A 8 0.91 39.04 21.32
CA SER A 8 1.68 37.80 21.50
C SER A 8 0.79 36.73 22.12
N ALA A 9 -0.09 36.17 21.33
CA ALA A 9 -0.82 35.00 21.77
C ALA A 9 -1.02 34.02 20.60
N GLY A 10 -0.30 32.91 20.63
CA GLY A 10 -0.85 31.64 20.22
C GLY A 10 -0.75 31.27 18.74
N ARG A 11 0.46 31.06 18.22
CA ARG A 11 0.60 30.05 17.17
C ARG A 11 0.35 28.70 17.83
N GLY A 12 -0.87 28.19 17.71
CA GLY A 12 -1.20 26.81 18.05
C GLY A 12 -0.34 25.88 17.18
N THR A 13 0.68 25.31 17.78
CA THR A 13 1.32 24.10 17.29
C THR A 13 0.23 23.04 17.17
N GLN A 14 -0.19 22.75 15.94
CA GLN A 14 -1.04 21.61 15.67
C GLN A 14 -0.25 20.39 16.12
N ASP A 15 -0.76 19.70 17.14
CA ASP A 15 -0.31 18.39 17.58
C ASP A 15 -0.27 17.45 16.37
N ILE A 16 0.92 17.24 15.84
CA ILE A 16 1.23 16.06 15.02
C ILE A 16 1.09 14.91 16.01
N PRO A 17 0.17 13.95 15.78
CA PRO A 17 0.05 12.82 16.69
C PRO A 17 1.41 12.16 16.82
N ALA A 18 1.87 12.01 18.05
CA ALA A 18 3.14 11.40 18.40
C ALA A 18 3.32 10.10 17.61
N ARG A 19 4.53 9.90 17.09
CA ARG A 19 4.98 8.66 16.44
C ARG A 19 4.50 7.50 17.33
N PRO A 20 3.65 6.58 16.84
CA PRO A 20 3.23 5.46 17.67
C PRO A 20 4.48 4.69 18.04
N GLU A 21 4.77 4.63 19.34
CA GLU A 21 5.78 3.71 19.87
C GLU A 21 5.49 2.34 19.26
N ALA A 22 6.53 1.61 18.88
CA ALA A 22 6.44 0.29 18.29
C ALA A 22 5.72 -0.64 19.30
N SER A 23 4.40 -0.60 19.30
CA SER A 23 3.58 -1.60 19.95
C SER A 23 3.90 -2.91 19.24
N GLY A 24 4.23 -3.97 19.98
CA GLY A 24 4.61 -5.27 19.41
C GLY A 24 3.52 -5.96 18.56
N VAL A 25 2.46 -5.23 18.19
CA VAL A 25 1.35 -5.67 17.35
C VAL A 25 1.67 -5.35 15.90
N PRO A 26 1.77 -6.34 14.99
CA PRO A 26 2.03 -6.12 13.58
C PRO A 26 0.92 -5.29 12.92
N ALA A 27 1.27 -4.53 11.88
CA ALA A 27 0.30 -3.78 11.06
C ALA A 27 -0.62 -4.72 10.29
N LEU A 28 -0.07 -5.84 9.82
CA LEU A 28 -0.80 -6.96 9.23
C LEU A 28 -0.22 -8.26 9.77
N SER A 29 -1.06 -9.17 10.20
CA SER A 29 -0.71 -10.57 10.51
C SER A 29 -1.55 -11.49 9.67
N ILE A 30 -0.93 -12.46 9.04
CA ILE A 30 -1.56 -13.52 8.28
C ILE A 30 -1.05 -14.83 8.86
N ASP A 31 -1.95 -15.71 9.25
CA ASP A 31 -1.61 -16.96 9.94
C ASP A 31 -2.43 -18.12 9.34
N GLY A 32 -1.72 -19.06 8.69
CA GLY A 32 -2.28 -20.29 8.15
C GLY A 32 -3.35 -20.11 7.08
N VAL A 33 -3.35 -18.98 6.33
CA VAL A 33 -4.41 -18.65 5.39
C VAL A 33 -4.33 -19.52 4.14
N SER A 34 -5.41 -20.29 3.90
CA SER A 34 -5.62 -21.06 2.67
C SER A 34 -6.89 -20.62 1.95
N HIS A 35 -6.87 -20.68 0.61
CA HIS A 35 -8.03 -20.34 -0.20
C HIS A 35 -8.05 -21.09 -1.52
N SER A 36 -9.24 -21.61 -1.88
CA SER A 36 -9.48 -22.37 -3.10
C SER A 36 -10.63 -21.80 -3.93
N TYR A 37 -10.49 -21.79 -5.23
CA TYR A 37 -11.56 -21.57 -6.20
C TYR A 37 -11.99 -22.92 -6.79
N GLY A 38 -13.00 -23.54 -6.19
CA GLY A 38 -13.38 -24.91 -6.52
C GLY A 38 -12.19 -25.87 -6.30
N PRO A 39 -11.77 -26.65 -7.31
CA PRO A 39 -10.66 -27.60 -7.16
C PRO A 39 -9.27 -26.94 -7.19
N ARG A 40 -9.18 -25.65 -7.57
CA ARG A 40 -7.89 -24.93 -7.69
C ARG A 40 -7.56 -24.23 -6.39
N GLN A 41 -6.54 -24.71 -5.71
CA GLN A 41 -5.98 -24.02 -4.55
C GLN A 41 -5.13 -22.82 -5.02
N ALA A 42 -5.48 -21.63 -4.55
CA ALA A 42 -4.84 -20.36 -4.92
C ALA A 42 -3.87 -19.87 -3.86
N LEU A 43 -4.13 -20.19 -2.58
CA LEU A 43 -3.26 -19.92 -1.45
C LEU A 43 -3.18 -21.15 -0.56
N ILE A 44 -1.99 -21.46 -0.05
CA ILE A 44 -1.67 -22.68 0.69
C ILE A 44 -0.88 -22.25 1.93
N ASP A 45 -1.52 -22.32 3.10
CA ASP A 45 -0.89 -22.09 4.39
C ASP A 45 -0.03 -20.81 4.45
N ILE A 46 -0.61 -19.69 4.00
CA ILE A 46 0.08 -18.40 3.98
C ILE A 46 0.25 -17.85 5.39
N GLY A 47 1.50 -17.61 5.78
CA GLY A 47 1.84 -16.99 7.05
C GLY A 47 2.95 -15.95 6.88
N PHE A 48 2.69 -14.68 7.25
CA PHE A 48 3.69 -13.62 7.38
C PHE A 48 3.15 -12.42 8.14
N THR A 49 4.03 -11.49 8.48
CA THR A 49 3.66 -10.24 9.14
C THR A 49 4.22 -9.01 8.42
N VAL A 50 3.50 -7.89 8.52
CA VAL A 50 3.98 -6.56 8.12
C VAL A 50 4.22 -5.77 9.40
N PRO A 51 5.45 -5.32 9.67
CA PRO A 51 5.75 -4.50 10.85
C PRO A 51 5.06 -3.12 10.78
N PRO A 52 4.79 -2.49 11.93
CA PRO A 52 4.33 -1.11 11.96
C PRO A 52 5.35 -0.15 11.34
N ALA A 53 4.86 0.90 10.67
CA ALA A 53 5.68 1.94 10.04
C ALA A 53 6.82 1.39 9.15
N SER A 54 6.53 0.32 8.40
CA SER A 54 7.48 -0.33 7.49
C SER A 54 6.97 -0.35 6.05
N PHE A 55 7.90 -0.50 5.11
CA PHE A 55 7.60 -0.83 3.72
C PHE A 55 7.93 -2.31 3.50
N THR A 56 6.89 -3.12 3.25
CA THR A 56 7.03 -4.55 2.95
C THR A 56 6.64 -4.80 1.51
N ALA A 57 7.57 -5.32 0.72
CA ALA A 57 7.33 -5.76 -0.65
C ALA A 57 6.79 -7.20 -0.65
N LEU A 58 5.67 -7.43 -1.30
CA LEU A 58 5.14 -8.76 -1.63
C LEU A 58 5.53 -9.08 -3.08
N LEU A 59 6.67 -9.75 -3.24
CA LEU A 59 7.21 -10.11 -4.54
C LEU A 59 6.63 -11.43 -5.02
N GLY A 60 6.12 -11.45 -6.24
CA GLY A 60 5.65 -12.68 -6.88
C GLY A 60 5.27 -12.44 -8.33
N LEU A 61 5.50 -13.42 -9.18
CA LEU A 61 5.08 -13.37 -10.59
C LEU A 61 3.57 -13.41 -10.74
N ASN A 62 3.09 -13.19 -11.96
CA ASN A 62 1.67 -13.30 -12.27
C ASN A 62 1.15 -14.71 -11.96
N GLY A 63 0.02 -14.79 -11.28
CA GLY A 63 -0.54 -16.06 -10.81
C GLY A 63 0.02 -16.59 -9.48
N ALA A 64 0.95 -15.89 -8.82
CA ALA A 64 1.50 -16.30 -7.54
C ALA A 64 0.49 -16.32 -6.37
N GLY A 65 -0.68 -15.65 -6.52
CA GLY A 65 -1.70 -15.56 -5.47
C GLY A 65 -1.89 -14.15 -4.87
N LYS A 66 -1.10 -13.14 -5.30
CA LYS A 66 -1.13 -11.78 -4.73
C LYS A 66 -2.53 -11.16 -4.68
N SER A 67 -3.25 -11.14 -5.80
CA SER A 67 -4.59 -10.53 -5.87
C SER A 67 -5.64 -11.32 -5.09
N THR A 68 -5.50 -12.66 -4.98
CA THR A 68 -6.34 -13.47 -4.09
C THR A 68 -6.11 -13.08 -2.63
N LEU A 69 -4.85 -12.95 -2.21
CA LEU A 69 -4.49 -12.53 -0.87
C LEU A 69 -5.05 -11.13 -0.55
N PHE A 70 -4.91 -10.17 -1.46
CA PHE A 70 -5.48 -8.83 -1.32
C PHE A 70 -7.01 -8.86 -1.20
N SER A 71 -7.68 -9.73 -1.96
CA SER A 71 -9.14 -9.91 -1.87
C SER A 71 -9.58 -10.46 -0.51
N LEU A 72 -8.78 -11.32 0.12
CA LEU A 72 -9.04 -11.79 1.47
C LEU A 72 -8.80 -10.70 2.52
N ILE A 73 -7.66 -9.98 2.45
CA ILE A 73 -7.34 -8.90 3.39
C ILE A 73 -8.40 -7.78 3.33
N THR A 74 -8.94 -7.49 2.14
CA THR A 74 -9.98 -6.47 1.95
C THR A 74 -11.40 -6.98 2.17
N ARG A 75 -11.57 -8.26 2.54
CA ARG A 75 -12.86 -8.94 2.69
C ARG A 75 -13.76 -8.90 1.45
N LEU A 76 -13.19 -8.77 0.27
CA LEU A 76 -13.92 -9.05 -0.98
C LEU A 76 -14.29 -10.52 -1.08
N PHE A 77 -13.47 -11.39 -0.49
CA PHE A 77 -13.78 -12.82 -0.27
C PHE A 77 -13.73 -13.17 1.21
N GLY A 78 -14.51 -14.16 1.61
CA GLY A 78 -14.43 -14.74 2.95
C GLY A 78 -13.16 -15.58 3.11
N ILE A 79 -12.58 -15.57 4.30
CA ILE A 79 -11.49 -16.47 4.68
C ILE A 79 -12.07 -17.88 4.80
N GLN A 80 -11.45 -18.86 4.15
CA GLN A 80 -11.83 -20.27 4.26
C GLN A 80 -11.12 -20.93 5.43
N ASP A 81 -9.80 -20.73 5.52
CA ASP A 81 -8.95 -21.25 6.59
C ASP A 81 -7.95 -20.19 7.03
N GLY A 82 -7.54 -20.21 8.31
CA GLY A 82 -6.56 -19.32 8.90
C GLY A 82 -7.15 -17.99 9.41
N HIS A 83 -6.27 -17.06 9.74
CA HIS A 83 -6.61 -15.77 10.35
C HIS A 83 -5.88 -14.61 9.68
N ILE A 84 -6.55 -13.47 9.57
CA ILE A 84 -5.94 -12.21 9.13
C ILE A 84 -6.29 -11.12 10.15
N GLY A 85 -5.25 -10.46 10.69
CA GLY A 85 -5.38 -9.37 11.64
C GLY A 85 -4.76 -8.08 11.12
N ILE A 86 -5.41 -6.95 11.35
CA ILE A 86 -4.90 -5.61 11.06
C ILE A 86 -4.78 -4.84 12.37
N PHE A 87 -3.54 -4.53 12.79
CA PHE A 87 -3.25 -3.91 14.08
C PHE A 87 -3.97 -4.61 15.25
N GLY A 88 -3.99 -5.95 15.25
CA GLY A 88 -4.62 -6.77 16.28
C GLY A 88 -6.13 -6.97 16.13
N HIS A 89 -6.79 -6.32 15.17
CA HIS A 89 -8.20 -6.55 14.87
C HIS A 89 -8.34 -7.66 13.84
N ASP A 90 -8.93 -8.79 14.22
CA ASP A 90 -9.26 -9.88 13.31
C ASP A 90 -10.32 -9.41 12.31
N ILE A 91 -10.04 -9.56 11.01
CA ILE A 91 -10.94 -9.04 9.95
C ILE A 91 -12.24 -9.84 9.84
N ALA A 92 -12.31 -11.07 10.37
CA ALA A 92 -13.53 -11.86 10.39
C ALA A 92 -14.43 -11.47 11.57
N GLN A 93 -13.83 -11.18 12.73
CA GLN A 93 -14.55 -10.91 13.98
C GLN A 93 -14.85 -9.42 14.17
N ALA A 94 -13.91 -8.53 13.80
CA ALA A 94 -13.99 -7.09 13.96
C ALA A 94 -13.74 -6.33 12.63
N PRO A 95 -14.51 -6.62 11.56
CA PRO A 95 -14.25 -6.06 10.23
C PRO A 95 -14.30 -4.52 10.17
N GLY A 96 -15.19 -3.92 10.95
CA GLY A 96 -15.34 -2.46 10.97
C GLY A 96 -14.11 -1.75 11.53
N GLU A 97 -13.51 -2.29 12.59
CA GLU A 97 -12.29 -1.77 13.22
C GLU A 97 -11.10 -2.00 12.30
N ALA A 98 -10.94 -3.22 11.78
CA ALA A 98 -9.84 -3.59 10.90
C ALA A 98 -9.82 -2.78 9.59
N LEU A 99 -10.94 -2.75 8.85
CA LEU A 99 -11.02 -2.08 7.55
C LEU A 99 -10.96 -0.56 7.65
N ARG A 100 -11.29 0.03 8.79
CA ARG A 100 -11.13 1.47 9.04
C ARG A 100 -9.66 1.90 9.09
N LEU A 101 -8.75 0.97 9.44
CA LEU A 101 -7.31 1.18 9.48
C LEU A 101 -6.62 0.93 8.13
N LEU A 102 -7.36 0.48 7.12
CA LEU A 102 -6.86 0.01 5.85
C LEU A 102 -7.18 0.98 4.71
N GLY A 103 -6.17 1.41 3.96
CA GLY A 103 -6.31 2.04 2.66
C GLY A 103 -5.89 1.08 1.56
N VAL A 104 -6.58 1.10 0.41
CA VAL A 104 -6.30 0.15 -0.67
C VAL A 104 -6.24 0.85 -2.02
N VAL A 105 -5.23 0.48 -2.81
CA VAL A 105 -5.10 0.84 -4.22
C VAL A 105 -4.98 -0.46 -5.02
N PHE A 106 -6.02 -0.78 -5.77
CA PHE A 106 -6.05 -1.98 -6.61
C PHE A 106 -5.30 -1.81 -7.93
N GLN A 107 -4.93 -2.90 -8.56
CA GLN A 107 -4.32 -2.89 -9.90
C GLN A 107 -5.23 -2.21 -10.94
N PRO A 108 -6.52 -2.59 -11.10
CA PRO A 108 -7.42 -1.86 -11.99
C PRO A 108 -7.73 -0.47 -11.42
N ARG A 109 -7.88 0.51 -12.32
CA ARG A 109 -8.26 1.86 -11.94
C ARG A 109 -9.69 1.88 -11.41
N THR A 110 -9.88 2.56 -10.28
CA THR A 110 -11.16 2.61 -9.57
C THR A 110 -11.71 4.04 -9.43
N LEU A 111 -11.12 5.01 -10.15
CA LEU A 111 -11.62 6.37 -10.24
C LEU A 111 -12.77 6.45 -11.25
N ASP A 112 -13.80 7.22 -10.91
CA ASP A 112 -14.84 7.59 -11.86
C ASP A 112 -14.31 8.66 -12.80
N LEU A 113 -14.19 8.32 -14.10
CA LEU A 113 -13.61 9.18 -15.12
C LEU A 113 -14.50 10.37 -15.47
N ASP A 114 -15.80 10.29 -15.21
CA ASP A 114 -16.78 11.33 -15.51
C ASP A 114 -16.91 12.37 -14.39
N LEU A 115 -16.47 12.02 -13.20
CA LEU A 115 -16.40 12.94 -12.07
C LEU A 115 -15.13 13.79 -12.13
N SER A 116 -15.17 14.97 -11.49
CA SER A 116 -13.97 15.75 -11.29
C SER A 116 -13.07 15.11 -10.21
N VAL A 117 -11.80 15.53 -10.17
CA VAL A 117 -10.83 15.10 -9.18
C VAL A 117 -11.38 15.29 -7.75
N ILE A 118 -11.90 16.48 -7.45
CA ILE A 118 -12.46 16.77 -6.11
C ILE A 118 -13.74 15.96 -5.84
N GLN A 119 -14.58 15.71 -6.84
CA GLN A 119 -15.80 14.90 -6.68
C GLN A 119 -15.47 13.45 -6.33
N ASN A 120 -14.46 12.85 -6.97
CA ASN A 120 -13.97 11.51 -6.62
C ASN A 120 -13.54 11.42 -5.15
N LEU A 121 -12.81 12.42 -4.67
CA LEU A 121 -12.36 12.48 -3.27
C LEU A 121 -13.52 12.64 -2.30
N LEU A 122 -14.45 13.57 -2.58
CA LEU A 122 -15.61 13.83 -1.73
C LEU A 122 -16.57 12.64 -1.68
N TYR A 123 -16.75 11.94 -2.80
CA TYR A 123 -17.57 10.72 -2.85
C TYR A 123 -16.96 9.64 -1.95
N HIS A 124 -15.66 9.39 -2.09
CA HIS A 124 -14.96 8.40 -1.25
C HIS A 124 -14.99 8.78 0.24
N ALA A 125 -14.77 10.06 0.56
CA ALA A 125 -14.86 10.55 1.93
C ALA A 125 -16.26 10.31 2.55
N ALA A 126 -17.33 10.47 1.77
CA ALA A 126 -18.70 10.20 2.22
C ALA A 126 -18.93 8.72 2.54
N LEU A 127 -18.34 7.79 1.75
CA LEU A 127 -18.39 6.35 2.04
C LEU A 127 -17.72 5.99 3.37
N HIS A 128 -16.70 6.77 3.79
CA HIS A 128 -16.04 6.63 5.09
C HIS A 128 -16.71 7.45 6.22
N GLY A 129 -17.88 8.05 5.98
CA GLY A 129 -18.60 8.83 6.98
C GLY A 129 -17.94 10.16 7.35
N ILE A 130 -17.00 10.65 6.55
CA ILE A 130 -16.30 11.93 6.79
C ILE A 130 -17.25 13.09 6.47
N LYS A 131 -17.46 13.99 7.42
CA LYS A 131 -18.35 15.13 7.25
C LYS A 131 -17.89 16.04 6.10
N ARG A 132 -18.83 16.60 5.34
CA ARG A 132 -18.56 17.35 4.11
C ARG A 132 -17.54 18.49 4.26
N ARG A 133 -17.55 19.21 5.38
CA ARG A 133 -16.58 20.28 5.65
C ARG A 133 -15.17 19.70 5.77
N GLU A 134 -15.01 18.70 6.61
CA GLU A 134 -13.75 17.99 6.83
C GLU A 134 -13.25 17.29 5.56
N ALA A 135 -14.14 16.64 4.81
CA ALA A 135 -13.81 16.01 3.53
C ALA A 135 -13.21 17.02 2.54
N ARG A 136 -13.75 18.25 2.47
CA ARG A 136 -13.21 19.32 1.63
C ARG A 136 -11.83 19.79 2.08
N GLU A 137 -11.62 19.95 3.37
CA GLU A 137 -10.34 20.34 3.96
C GLU A 137 -9.28 19.27 3.65
N ARG A 138 -9.54 18.01 4.01
CA ARG A 138 -8.65 16.88 3.73
C ARG A 138 -8.37 16.69 2.22
N SER A 139 -9.40 16.86 1.38
CA SER A 139 -9.21 16.75 -0.08
C SER A 139 -8.28 17.84 -0.63
N ARG A 140 -8.37 19.07 -0.15
CA ARG A 140 -7.43 20.14 -0.56
C ARG A 140 -6.00 19.85 -0.12
N GLU A 141 -5.83 19.36 1.13
CA GLU A 141 -4.52 18.98 1.66
C GLU A 141 -3.87 17.87 0.82
N VAL A 142 -4.59 16.78 0.55
CA VAL A 142 -4.03 15.67 -0.22
C VAL A 142 -3.73 16.08 -1.67
N LEU A 143 -4.60 16.90 -2.30
CA LEU A 143 -4.37 17.41 -3.66
C LEU A 143 -3.12 18.31 -3.74
N ALA A 144 -2.90 19.14 -2.75
CA ALA A 144 -1.69 19.97 -2.67
C ALA A 144 -0.43 19.08 -2.56
N ARG A 145 -0.47 18.04 -1.71
CA ARG A 145 0.67 17.12 -1.52
C ARG A 145 1.03 16.32 -2.77
N ILE A 146 0.04 15.95 -3.59
CA ILE A 146 0.28 15.20 -4.82
C ILE A 146 0.45 16.07 -6.07
N GLY A 147 0.45 17.41 -5.91
CA GLY A 147 0.62 18.37 -7.01
C GLY A 147 -0.55 18.40 -7.99
N LEU A 148 -1.78 18.21 -7.51
CA LEU A 148 -3.02 18.25 -8.32
C LEU A 148 -4.01 19.32 -7.85
N ALA A 149 -3.59 20.28 -7.03
CA ALA A 149 -4.46 21.35 -6.53
C ALA A 149 -5.14 22.14 -7.66
N ASP A 150 -4.38 22.51 -8.69
CA ASP A 150 -4.87 23.26 -9.85
C ASP A 150 -5.81 22.43 -10.75
N ARG A 151 -5.82 21.11 -10.59
CA ARG A 151 -6.64 20.19 -11.36
C ARG A 151 -7.87 19.72 -10.60
N ALA A 152 -8.17 20.28 -9.42
CA ALA A 152 -9.29 19.84 -8.57
C ALA A 152 -10.63 19.75 -9.28
N ASN A 153 -10.91 20.68 -10.19
CA ASN A 153 -12.16 20.74 -10.98
C ASN A 153 -12.07 20.06 -12.36
N SER A 154 -10.88 19.59 -12.77
CA SER A 154 -10.72 18.85 -14.03
C SER A 154 -11.40 17.49 -13.93
N LYS A 155 -11.91 16.98 -15.03
CA LYS A 155 -12.39 15.59 -15.11
C LYS A 155 -11.22 14.63 -14.94
N VAL A 156 -11.46 13.49 -14.30
CA VAL A 156 -10.40 12.48 -14.10
C VAL A 156 -9.89 11.93 -15.42
N ARG A 157 -10.74 11.82 -16.44
CA ARG A 157 -10.34 11.38 -17.81
C ARG A 157 -9.25 12.27 -18.43
N ASP A 158 -9.13 13.53 -18.01
CA ASP A 158 -8.17 14.49 -18.56
C ASP A 158 -6.79 14.42 -17.85
N LEU A 159 -6.63 13.49 -16.89
CA LEU A 159 -5.38 13.26 -16.19
C LEU A 159 -4.51 12.23 -16.92
N SER A 160 -3.18 12.38 -16.80
CA SER A 160 -2.25 11.33 -17.21
C SER A 160 -2.36 10.09 -16.31
N GLY A 161 -1.84 8.94 -16.77
CA GLY A 161 -1.85 7.70 -15.98
C GLY A 161 -1.18 7.84 -14.62
N GLY A 162 -0.04 8.52 -14.56
CA GLY A 162 0.66 8.80 -13.29
C GLY A 162 -0.11 9.77 -12.38
N GLN A 163 -0.81 10.76 -12.94
CA GLN A 163 -1.68 11.65 -12.18
C GLN A 163 -2.88 10.92 -11.60
N MET A 164 -3.52 10.03 -12.39
CA MET A 164 -4.61 9.18 -11.90
C MET A 164 -4.15 8.29 -10.74
N ARG A 165 -2.97 7.64 -10.87
CA ARG A 165 -2.45 6.77 -9.81
C ARG A 165 -2.12 7.55 -8.54
N ARG A 166 -1.53 8.74 -8.65
CA ARG A 166 -1.34 9.62 -7.48
C ARG A 166 -2.66 10.00 -6.81
N LEU A 167 -3.71 10.26 -7.62
CA LEU A 167 -5.05 10.55 -7.10
C LEU A 167 -5.67 9.33 -6.39
N GLU A 168 -5.48 8.10 -6.88
CA GLU A 168 -5.95 6.89 -6.20
C GLU A 168 -5.28 6.70 -4.85
N ILE A 169 -3.97 6.91 -4.76
CA ILE A 169 -3.23 6.85 -3.48
C ILE A 169 -3.74 7.95 -2.53
N ALA A 170 -3.88 9.19 -3.00
CA ALA A 170 -4.41 10.28 -2.19
C ALA A 170 -5.84 10.00 -1.69
N ARG A 171 -6.69 9.40 -2.53
CA ARG A 171 -8.04 8.97 -2.17
C ARG A 171 -8.01 7.92 -1.05
N ALA A 172 -7.11 6.93 -1.17
CA ALA A 172 -6.97 5.88 -0.16
C ALA A 172 -6.48 6.43 1.20
N LEU A 173 -5.86 7.62 1.24
CA LEU A 173 -5.36 8.25 2.46
C LEU A 173 -6.37 9.19 3.14
N LEU A 174 -7.52 9.49 2.53
CA LEU A 174 -8.49 10.47 3.05
C LEU A 174 -9.02 10.16 4.44
N HIS A 175 -9.24 8.88 4.74
CA HIS A 175 -9.75 8.43 6.04
C HIS A 175 -8.63 8.16 7.06
N ARG A 176 -7.36 8.52 6.72
CA ARG A 176 -6.16 8.38 7.56
C ARG A 176 -5.89 6.94 7.99
N PRO A 177 -5.74 6.01 7.03
CA PRO A 177 -5.41 4.62 7.34
C PRO A 177 -4.04 4.51 8.00
N ARG A 178 -3.80 3.43 8.72
CA ARG A 178 -2.50 3.08 9.30
C ARG A 178 -1.75 2.04 8.47
N LEU A 179 -2.48 1.28 7.63
CA LEU A 179 -1.94 0.31 6.67
C LEU A 179 -2.42 0.67 5.27
N LEU A 180 -1.51 0.71 4.30
CA LEU A 180 -1.82 0.93 2.90
C LEU A 180 -1.43 -0.31 2.08
N LEU A 181 -2.40 -0.89 1.39
CA LEU A 181 -2.19 -1.97 0.44
C LEU A 181 -2.13 -1.40 -0.98
N LEU A 182 -1.10 -1.77 -1.74
CA LEU A 182 -0.97 -1.37 -3.15
C LEU A 182 -0.73 -2.61 -4.01
N ASP A 183 -1.67 -2.90 -4.91
CA ASP A 183 -1.57 -4.02 -5.84
C ASP A 183 -1.08 -3.51 -7.19
N GLU A 184 0.18 -3.82 -7.51
CA GLU A 184 0.86 -3.47 -8.78
C GLU A 184 0.66 -2.00 -9.20
N ALA A 185 0.84 -1.09 -8.24
CA ALA A 185 0.44 0.31 -8.36
C ALA A 185 1.18 1.12 -9.45
N THR A 186 2.26 0.60 -10.01
CA THR A 186 3.09 1.29 -11.02
C THR A 186 3.03 0.65 -12.40
N VAL A 187 2.32 -0.45 -12.54
CA VAL A 187 2.19 -1.15 -13.83
C VAL A 187 1.55 -0.22 -14.87
N GLY A 188 2.17 -0.18 -16.07
CA GLY A 188 1.73 0.66 -17.17
C GLY A 188 2.12 2.15 -17.08
N LEU A 189 2.98 2.50 -16.11
CA LEU A 189 3.53 3.85 -15.97
C LEU A 189 4.95 3.93 -16.58
N ASP A 190 5.31 5.12 -17.03
CA ASP A 190 6.69 5.42 -17.43
C ASP A 190 7.64 5.39 -16.23
N VAL A 191 8.96 5.31 -16.49
CA VAL A 191 10.01 5.17 -15.47
C VAL A 191 9.96 6.31 -14.45
N LYS A 192 9.74 7.55 -14.91
CA LYS A 192 9.69 8.72 -14.02
C LYS A 192 8.45 8.68 -13.11
N ALA A 193 7.27 8.44 -13.67
CA ALA A 193 6.05 8.34 -12.89
C ALA A 193 6.11 7.21 -11.86
N ARG A 194 6.73 6.06 -12.21
CA ARG A 194 6.98 4.94 -11.29
C ARG A 194 7.86 5.38 -10.12
N ALA A 195 9.02 5.98 -10.40
CA ALA A 195 9.94 6.46 -9.37
C ALA A 195 9.29 7.49 -8.45
N ASP A 196 8.51 8.43 -9.00
CA ASP A 196 7.80 9.46 -8.23
C ASP A 196 6.78 8.84 -7.26
N ILE A 197 6.05 7.80 -7.69
CA ILE A 197 5.06 7.09 -6.86
C ILE A 197 5.75 6.31 -5.75
N LEU A 198 6.80 5.55 -6.05
CA LEU A 198 7.57 4.80 -5.05
C LEU A 198 8.15 5.73 -3.99
N ASN A 199 8.77 6.83 -4.41
CA ASN A 199 9.32 7.83 -3.50
C ASN A 199 8.22 8.48 -2.64
N HIS A 200 7.04 8.76 -3.22
CA HIS A 200 5.92 9.29 -2.47
C HIS A 200 5.46 8.29 -1.39
N VAL A 201 5.27 7.02 -1.73
CA VAL A 201 4.81 6.00 -0.78
C VAL A 201 5.86 5.75 0.31
N ARG A 202 7.16 5.72 -0.03
CA ARG A 202 8.22 5.60 0.99
C ARG A 202 8.23 6.77 1.97
N ARG A 203 7.96 8.01 1.50
CA ARG A 203 7.80 9.15 2.41
C ARG A 203 6.60 9.01 3.33
N LEU A 204 5.50 8.39 2.92
CA LEU A 204 4.38 8.10 3.82
C LEU A 204 4.80 7.20 4.98
N VAL A 205 5.69 6.23 4.72
CA VAL A 205 6.25 5.38 5.77
C VAL A 205 7.13 6.18 6.73
N THR A 206 8.11 6.93 6.20
CA THR A 206 9.12 7.61 7.03
C THR A 206 8.59 8.85 7.75
N GLU A 207 7.69 9.62 7.12
CA GLU A 207 7.20 10.89 7.64
C GLU A 207 5.88 10.75 8.43
N GLN A 208 5.02 9.79 8.05
CA GLN A 208 3.70 9.64 8.62
C GLN A 208 3.51 8.33 9.41
N GLY A 209 4.50 7.43 9.40
CA GLY A 209 4.43 6.16 10.11
C GLY A 209 3.38 5.18 9.54
N ILE A 210 2.97 5.37 8.29
CA ILE A 210 2.04 4.45 7.61
C ILE A 210 2.79 3.16 7.28
N SER A 211 2.19 2.01 7.60
CA SER A 211 2.70 0.71 7.14
C SER A 211 2.25 0.45 5.72
N VAL A 212 3.09 -0.16 4.90
CA VAL A 212 2.81 -0.43 3.49
C VAL A 212 3.03 -1.89 3.17
N LEU A 213 2.05 -2.53 2.51
CA LEU A 213 2.23 -3.78 1.78
C LEU A 213 2.14 -3.48 0.28
N TRP A 214 3.27 -3.61 -0.41
CA TRP A 214 3.45 -3.31 -1.83
C TRP A 214 3.57 -4.59 -2.64
N ALA A 215 2.50 -5.01 -3.32
CA ALA A 215 2.55 -6.16 -4.21
C ALA A 215 3.15 -5.76 -5.57
N THR A 216 4.16 -6.50 -5.99
CA THR A 216 4.85 -6.27 -7.27
C THR A 216 5.41 -7.55 -7.86
N HIS A 217 5.67 -7.54 -9.17
CA HIS A 217 6.50 -8.51 -9.87
C HIS A 217 7.79 -7.88 -10.42
N LEU A 218 8.05 -6.61 -10.09
CA LEU A 218 9.18 -5.82 -10.57
C LEU A 218 10.24 -5.71 -9.48
N PHE A 219 11.42 -6.26 -9.74
CA PHE A 219 12.53 -6.31 -8.78
C PHE A 219 13.11 -4.92 -8.47
N ASP A 220 13.08 -4.00 -9.45
CA ASP A 220 13.58 -2.64 -9.35
C ASP A 220 12.75 -1.72 -8.42
N GLU A 221 11.58 -2.18 -8.00
CA GLU A 221 10.74 -1.46 -7.02
C GLU A 221 11.12 -1.72 -5.57
N ILE A 222 11.93 -2.74 -5.32
CA ILE A 222 12.29 -3.22 -3.98
C ILE A 222 13.61 -2.59 -3.55
N GLY A 223 13.59 -1.86 -2.44
CA GLY A 223 14.77 -1.22 -1.87
C GLY A 223 15.51 -2.14 -0.91
N ALA A 224 16.82 -1.94 -0.75
CA ALA A 224 17.65 -2.75 0.14
C ALA A 224 17.23 -2.70 1.62
N SER A 225 16.57 -1.63 2.05
CA SER A 225 16.07 -1.44 3.43
C SER A 225 14.65 -1.98 3.67
N ASP A 226 13.96 -2.41 2.61
CA ASP A 226 12.59 -2.87 2.70
C ASP A 226 12.52 -4.25 3.40
N ASP A 227 11.33 -4.56 3.92
CA ASP A 227 10.98 -5.94 4.24
C ASP A 227 10.47 -6.64 2.97
N LEU A 228 10.69 -7.92 2.85
CA LEU A 228 10.35 -8.72 1.69
C LEU A 228 9.57 -9.97 2.09
N VAL A 229 8.52 -10.25 1.34
CA VAL A 229 7.83 -11.53 1.32
C VAL A 229 7.85 -12.05 -0.10
N VAL A 230 8.37 -13.25 -0.33
CA VAL A 230 8.40 -13.93 -1.63
C VAL A 230 7.24 -14.90 -1.71
N LEU A 231 6.29 -14.61 -2.60
CA LEU A 231 5.11 -15.43 -2.86
C LEU A 231 5.24 -16.16 -4.20
N HIS A 232 5.11 -17.47 -4.20
CA HIS A 232 5.17 -18.29 -5.39
C HIS A 232 4.17 -19.45 -5.32
N GLN A 233 3.36 -19.63 -6.36
CA GLN A 233 2.36 -20.70 -6.46
C GLN A 233 1.47 -20.87 -5.21
N GLY A 234 1.04 -19.75 -4.63
CA GLY A 234 0.19 -19.73 -3.45
C GLY A 234 0.91 -20.02 -2.14
N GLN A 235 2.23 -20.01 -2.08
CA GLN A 235 3.02 -20.27 -0.87
C GLN A 235 4.02 -19.15 -0.62
N VAL A 236 4.32 -18.87 0.66
CA VAL A 236 5.41 -17.97 1.06
C VAL A 236 6.70 -18.79 1.10
N LEU A 237 7.65 -18.45 0.24
CA LEU A 237 8.95 -19.14 0.16
C LEU A 237 10.02 -18.50 1.05
N ALA A 238 9.92 -17.19 1.29
CA ALA A 238 10.85 -16.46 2.15
C ALA A 238 10.19 -15.18 2.67
N GLN A 239 10.59 -14.74 3.88
CA GLN A 239 10.23 -13.46 4.45
C GLN A 239 11.35 -12.91 5.31
N GLY A 240 11.51 -11.59 5.36
CA GLY A 240 12.51 -10.92 6.19
C GLY A 240 13.03 -9.64 5.55
N LYS A 241 14.15 -9.11 6.05
CA LYS A 241 14.84 -8.01 5.40
C LYS A 241 15.39 -8.46 4.05
N VAL A 242 15.32 -7.58 3.03
CA VAL A 242 15.82 -7.90 1.67
C VAL A 242 17.23 -8.50 1.70
N ALA A 243 18.14 -7.89 2.44
CA ALA A 243 19.53 -8.39 2.54
C ALA A 243 19.60 -9.80 3.13
N GLN A 244 18.77 -10.12 4.15
CA GLN A 244 18.71 -11.43 4.77
C GLN A 244 18.16 -12.47 3.79
N VAL A 245 17.06 -12.18 3.11
CA VAL A 245 16.44 -13.10 2.12
C VAL A 245 17.43 -13.40 0.97
N ILE A 246 18.19 -12.40 0.50
CA ILE A 246 19.21 -12.60 -0.52
C ILE A 246 20.32 -13.53 -0.01
N ALA A 247 20.81 -13.32 1.21
CA ALA A 247 21.87 -14.13 1.81
C ALA A 247 21.41 -15.58 2.04
N ASP A 248 20.23 -15.79 2.61
CA ASP A 248 19.66 -17.11 2.91
C ASP A 248 19.40 -17.92 1.64
N ALA A 249 18.97 -17.27 0.56
CA ALA A 249 18.83 -17.89 -0.76
C ALA A 249 20.18 -18.12 -1.47
N GLY A 250 21.29 -17.59 -0.92
CA GLY A 250 22.64 -17.66 -1.52
C GLY A 250 22.76 -16.83 -2.80
N GLY A 251 21.88 -15.82 -3.02
CA GLY A 251 21.88 -14.94 -4.18
C GLY A 251 22.90 -13.81 -4.06
N SER A 252 23.27 -13.20 -5.19
CA SER A 252 24.04 -11.95 -5.25
C SER A 252 23.13 -10.71 -5.19
N ASP A 253 21.89 -10.88 -5.59
CA ASP A 253 20.86 -9.85 -5.68
C ASP A 253 19.47 -10.48 -5.55
N ILE A 254 18.42 -9.64 -5.52
CA ILE A 254 17.05 -10.10 -5.32
C ILE A 254 16.54 -10.97 -6.47
N ASN A 255 16.98 -10.71 -7.71
CA ASN A 255 16.56 -11.49 -8.87
C ASN A 255 17.15 -12.90 -8.77
N THR A 256 18.46 -13.02 -8.51
CA THR A 256 19.13 -14.31 -8.31
C THR A 256 18.54 -15.08 -7.12
N ALA A 257 18.24 -14.39 -6.01
CA ALA A 257 17.59 -14.99 -4.86
C ALA A 257 16.20 -15.55 -5.22
N PHE A 258 15.38 -14.77 -5.92
CA PHE A 258 14.05 -15.18 -6.37
C PHE A 258 14.11 -16.40 -7.28
N MET A 259 15.03 -16.42 -8.27
CA MET A 259 15.21 -17.55 -9.19
C MET A 259 15.56 -18.84 -8.45
N ARG A 260 16.44 -18.75 -7.46
CA ARG A 260 16.82 -19.92 -6.63
C ARG A 260 15.67 -20.42 -5.77
N LEU A 261 14.95 -19.52 -5.11
CA LEU A 261 13.79 -19.86 -4.26
C LEU A 261 12.67 -20.52 -5.06
N THR A 262 12.43 -20.06 -6.30
CA THR A 262 11.34 -20.57 -7.14
C THR A 262 11.73 -21.76 -8.01
N GLY A 263 13.01 -22.16 -8.04
CA GLY A 263 13.53 -23.19 -8.94
C GLY A 263 13.46 -22.79 -10.42
N ALA A 264 13.20 -21.52 -10.73
CA ALA A 264 13.17 -21.00 -12.09
C ALA A 264 14.60 -20.89 -12.64
N THR A 265 14.85 -21.47 -13.80
CA THR A 265 16.11 -21.25 -14.51
C THR A 265 16.15 -19.82 -15.06
N ALA A 266 17.28 -19.12 -14.91
CA ALA A 266 17.48 -17.82 -15.53
C ALA A 266 17.11 -17.90 -17.03
N PRO A 267 16.37 -16.93 -17.61
CA PRO A 267 16.23 -16.87 -19.04
C PRO A 267 17.63 -16.79 -19.63
N ALA A 268 17.98 -17.73 -20.50
CA ALA A 268 19.27 -17.76 -21.19
C ALA A 268 19.49 -16.38 -21.79
N GLY A 269 20.57 -15.71 -21.35
CA GLY A 269 20.88 -14.35 -21.74
C GLY A 269 20.82 -14.20 -23.25
N GLY A 270 19.98 -13.31 -23.74
CA GLY A 270 19.99 -12.90 -25.13
C GLY A 270 21.37 -12.30 -25.41
N ALA A 271 22.18 -13.07 -26.07
CA ALA A 271 23.40 -12.56 -26.69
C ALA A 271 22.94 -11.53 -27.74
N THR A 272 23.16 -10.26 -27.45
CA THR A 272 23.09 -9.19 -28.44
C THR A 272 24.19 -9.45 -29.47
N SER A 273 23.78 -9.80 -30.68
CA SER A 273 24.58 -9.66 -31.90
C SER A 273 24.33 -8.29 -32.49
#